data_aeafe809f5251fe512fd449727746a85
#
_entry.id   aeafe809f5251fe512fd449727746a85
#
_cell.length_a   1.000
_cell.length_b   1.000
_cell.length_c   1.000
_cell.angle_alpha   90.00
_cell.angle_beta   90.00
_cell.angle_gamma   90.00
#
_symmetry.space_group_name_H-M   'P 1'
#
loop_
_entity.id
_entity.type
_entity.pdbx_description
1 polymer ?
#
loop_
_entity_poly.entity_id
_entity_poly.type
_entity_poly.pdbx_seq_one_letter_code
_entity_poly.pdbx_strand_id
1 'polypeptide(L)'
;MSHKQDFPFDIEYVVHLLNLRIRRPREDGVYTDCPFCGDNRGKLKVNYHQNVWRCNYCNEGGGMLKLYAMAKNISTSEALREINDTIMNGECWNHRSPAEPMMKKTPKPAQRSTLADIPIIHNTLSGLLGMLKLSEQHREHLRVARGLTDEEIDRLGYKSTPPFYMCKPLTQRLISQGYTVEGVPGFYQKNGEWTVSFSTILSGILIPVKGVDGLIRGCQIRLDVPLKDENEDKDKPGAKYVWLSSASKPMGTSSGSPVHIAGDPHARVVYVTEGILKADISHILMNRTFAGIAGIGNLAQLELLLAYLAENGTNVIVGAPDLDRFRNENVSRAVTQMGILVRKYGMDFRLLLWNPNYKGVDDWQLAVKRKSTAKEDRIMNFRKRFIYGLCNFDAIDDEVEAWHQGKEYECKLHEHLGLTDDEFTIGIQTGYTELEKLLLSLRKEQKYRIYQVDLNAGRVIPYALGGIKFLHKAGYEYPPAADYRLVYEGTMFYEDCEDEHTRLTRLTEIFGDDLPEDYHGRSVAPSDVLELYTATERKYFYRDENGFWPVKFSPMLAKPITK
;
A
#
# COMPACT_ATOMS: atom_id res chain seq x y z
N MET A 1 6.45 -29.35 -31.66
CA MET A 1 5.64 -30.49 -31.16
C MET A 1 6.29 -30.94 -29.85
N SER A 2 5.76 -30.51 -28.69
CA SER A 2 6.26 -30.97 -27.39
C SER A 2 5.60 -32.29 -27.08
N HIS A 3 6.40 -33.35 -26.94
CA HIS A 3 5.93 -34.64 -26.44
C HIS A 3 5.32 -34.42 -25.05
N LYS A 4 3.98 -34.56 -24.90
CA LYS A 4 3.36 -34.78 -23.59
C LYS A 4 3.96 -36.07 -23.04
N GLN A 5 4.80 -35.99 -22.04
CA GLN A 5 5.23 -37.12 -21.26
C GLN A 5 4.01 -37.58 -20.43
N ASP A 6 3.40 -38.71 -20.79
CA ASP A 6 2.33 -39.32 -20.00
C ASP A 6 2.95 -39.95 -18.76
N PHE A 7 2.70 -39.35 -17.61
CA PHE A 7 3.11 -39.88 -16.32
C PHE A 7 2.03 -40.85 -15.79
N PRO A 8 2.40 -41.92 -15.07
CA PRO A 8 1.44 -42.84 -14.47
C PRO A 8 0.69 -42.27 -13.25
N PHE A 9 0.82 -41.00 -12.97
CA PHE A 9 0.20 -40.27 -11.87
C PHE A 9 -0.14 -38.84 -12.29
N ASP A 10 -1.00 -38.19 -11.52
CA ASP A 10 -1.44 -36.82 -11.71
C ASP A 10 -1.13 -35.96 -10.46
N ILE A 11 -1.49 -34.68 -10.52
CA ILE A 11 -1.24 -33.76 -9.41
C ILE A 11 -2.13 -34.05 -8.19
N GLU A 12 -3.27 -34.69 -8.36
CA GLU A 12 -4.14 -35.12 -7.27
C GLU A 12 -3.43 -36.19 -6.44
N TYR A 13 -2.80 -37.16 -7.08
CA TYR A 13 -1.96 -38.16 -6.42
C TYR A 13 -0.82 -37.50 -5.64
N VAL A 14 -0.15 -36.48 -6.20
CA VAL A 14 0.93 -35.74 -5.53
C VAL A 14 0.43 -34.96 -4.33
N VAL A 15 -0.75 -34.36 -4.37
CA VAL A 15 -1.39 -33.67 -3.23
C VAL A 15 -1.62 -34.64 -2.07
N HIS A 16 -2.08 -35.86 -2.36
CA HIS A 16 -2.28 -36.90 -1.34
C HIS A 16 -0.97 -37.45 -0.82
N LEU A 17 0.00 -37.72 -1.67
CA LEU A 17 1.32 -38.23 -1.31
C LEU A 17 2.08 -37.24 -0.37
N LEU A 18 1.89 -35.94 -0.59
CA LEU A 18 2.42 -34.89 0.28
C LEU A 18 1.55 -34.63 1.52
N ASN A 19 0.42 -35.32 1.65
CA ASN A 19 -0.55 -35.14 2.74
C ASN A 19 -0.93 -33.68 2.96
N LEU A 20 -1.15 -32.92 1.86
CA LEU A 20 -1.49 -31.52 1.94
C LEU A 20 -2.88 -31.35 2.54
N ARG A 21 -3.01 -30.48 3.53
CA ARG A 21 -4.29 -30.21 4.18
C ARG A 21 -5.25 -29.49 3.23
N ILE A 22 -6.29 -30.19 2.78
CA ILE A 22 -7.34 -29.62 1.92
C ILE A 22 -8.22 -28.71 2.77
N ARG A 23 -8.35 -27.45 2.36
CA ARG A 23 -9.19 -26.45 3.00
C ARG A 23 -10.54 -26.31 2.31
N ARG A 24 -10.54 -26.36 0.99
CA ARG A 24 -11.75 -26.24 0.17
C ARG A 24 -11.65 -27.12 -1.07
N PRO A 25 -12.55 -28.09 -1.29
CA PRO A 25 -12.68 -28.79 -2.56
C PRO A 25 -13.34 -27.89 -3.61
N ARG A 26 -13.02 -28.13 -4.88
CA ARG A 26 -13.62 -27.51 -6.05
C ARG A 26 -13.87 -28.55 -7.13
N GLU A 27 -14.67 -28.21 -8.13
CA GLU A 27 -14.92 -29.10 -9.28
C GLU A 27 -13.64 -29.37 -10.11
N ASP A 28 -12.73 -28.40 -10.16
CA ASP A 28 -11.48 -28.46 -10.94
C ASP A 28 -10.24 -28.78 -10.09
N GLY A 29 -10.40 -29.08 -8.78
CA GLY A 29 -9.29 -29.35 -7.89
C GLY A 29 -9.53 -28.93 -6.45
N VAL A 30 -8.51 -28.45 -5.76
CA VAL A 30 -8.58 -28.11 -4.34
C VAL A 30 -7.81 -26.83 -4.00
N TYR A 31 -8.19 -26.23 -2.88
CA TYR A 31 -7.35 -25.26 -2.17
C TYR A 31 -6.74 -25.93 -0.96
N THR A 32 -5.41 -25.83 -0.82
CA THR A 32 -4.65 -26.42 0.28
C THR A 32 -3.80 -25.38 1.01
N ASP A 33 -3.30 -25.74 2.17
CA ASP A 33 -2.22 -25.00 2.82
C ASP A 33 -0.97 -25.05 1.95
N CYS A 34 -0.18 -23.97 1.93
CA CYS A 34 1.02 -23.91 1.12
C CYS A 34 2.24 -24.41 1.91
N PRO A 35 2.90 -25.49 1.49
CA PRO A 35 4.07 -26.03 2.21
C PRO A 35 5.32 -25.14 2.07
N PHE A 36 5.31 -24.16 1.17
CA PHE A 36 6.49 -23.36 0.84
C PHE A 36 6.56 -22.06 1.64
N CYS A 37 5.41 -21.40 1.85
CA CYS A 37 5.35 -20.13 2.56
C CYS A 37 4.66 -20.21 3.93
N GLY A 38 4.27 -21.41 4.36
CA GLY A 38 3.58 -21.62 5.62
C GLY A 38 2.16 -21.05 5.67
N ASP A 39 1.59 -20.64 4.53
CA ASP A 39 0.21 -20.18 4.49
C ASP A 39 -0.75 -21.33 4.82
N ASN A 40 -1.51 -21.16 5.89
CA ASN A 40 -2.47 -22.13 6.41
C ASN A 40 -3.94 -21.74 6.11
N ARG A 41 -4.19 -20.83 5.18
CA ARG A 41 -5.51 -20.30 4.81
C ARG A 41 -6.03 -20.88 3.50
N GLY A 42 -5.32 -21.84 2.92
CA GLY A 42 -5.71 -22.44 1.66
C GLY A 42 -5.51 -21.50 0.47
N LYS A 43 -4.37 -20.81 0.38
CA LYS A 43 -4.05 -19.95 -0.76
C LYS A 43 -3.32 -20.69 -1.89
N LEU A 44 -2.92 -21.94 -1.69
CA LEU A 44 -2.41 -22.80 -2.75
C LEU A 44 -3.56 -23.45 -3.50
N LYS A 45 -3.79 -23.01 -4.73
CA LYS A 45 -4.76 -23.61 -5.66
C LYS A 45 -4.07 -24.73 -6.44
N VAL A 46 -4.66 -25.93 -6.42
CA VAL A 46 -4.28 -27.06 -7.27
C VAL A 46 -5.40 -27.30 -8.26
N ASN A 47 -5.07 -27.36 -9.55
CA ASN A 47 -6.01 -27.69 -10.62
C ASN A 47 -5.72 -29.11 -11.12
N TYR A 48 -6.63 -30.04 -10.88
CA TYR A 48 -6.49 -31.45 -11.22
C TYR A 48 -6.56 -31.71 -12.74
N HIS A 49 -7.42 -30.95 -13.43
CA HIS A 49 -7.59 -31.12 -14.88
C HIS A 49 -6.37 -30.62 -15.68
N GLN A 50 -5.68 -29.63 -15.18
CA GLN A 50 -4.52 -29.03 -15.86
C GLN A 50 -3.18 -29.55 -15.32
N ASN A 51 -3.19 -30.35 -14.25
CA ASN A 51 -2.00 -30.83 -13.56
C ASN A 51 -1.05 -29.72 -13.12
N VAL A 52 -1.60 -28.57 -12.67
CA VAL A 52 -0.84 -27.41 -12.23
C VAL A 52 -1.32 -26.90 -10.88
N TRP A 53 -0.43 -26.20 -10.22
CA TRP A 53 -0.72 -25.53 -8.96
C TRP A 53 -0.15 -24.11 -8.93
N ARG A 54 -0.75 -23.26 -8.10
CA ARG A 54 -0.24 -21.91 -7.82
C ARG A 54 -0.69 -21.47 -6.43
N CYS A 55 0.25 -20.93 -5.66
CA CYS A 55 -0.06 -20.25 -4.40
C CYS A 55 -0.29 -18.76 -4.66
N ASN A 56 -1.47 -18.27 -4.31
CA ASN A 56 -1.81 -16.85 -4.43
C ASN A 56 -1.16 -15.97 -3.35
N TYR A 57 -0.43 -16.57 -2.40
CA TYR A 57 0.27 -15.84 -1.34
C TYR A 57 1.76 -15.64 -1.67
N CYS A 58 2.50 -16.71 -1.99
CA CYS A 58 3.92 -16.61 -2.35
C CYS A 58 4.17 -16.53 -3.86
N ASN A 59 3.13 -16.60 -4.69
CA ASN A 59 3.18 -16.61 -6.16
C ASN A 59 3.93 -17.80 -6.79
N GLU A 60 4.40 -18.76 -5.99
CA GLU A 60 5.00 -19.99 -6.52
C GLU A 60 3.96 -20.82 -7.23
N GLY A 61 4.40 -21.50 -8.29
CA GLY A 61 3.52 -22.36 -9.09
C GLY A 61 4.29 -23.25 -10.04
N GLY A 62 3.59 -24.24 -10.62
CA GLY A 62 4.18 -25.17 -11.56
C GLY A 62 3.34 -26.42 -11.79
N GLY A 63 3.95 -27.44 -12.39
CA GLY A 63 3.37 -28.77 -12.57
C GLY A 63 3.57 -29.68 -11.34
N MET A 64 3.02 -30.89 -11.43
CA MET A 64 3.02 -31.88 -10.35
C MET A 64 4.41 -32.27 -9.83
N LEU A 65 5.39 -32.48 -10.72
CA LEU A 65 6.76 -32.80 -10.31
C LEU A 65 7.43 -31.67 -9.54
N LYS A 66 7.19 -30.40 -9.96
CA LYS A 66 7.70 -29.23 -9.23
C LYS A 66 7.08 -29.11 -7.84
N LEU A 67 5.79 -29.47 -7.70
CA LEU A 67 5.11 -29.47 -6.40
C LEU A 67 5.82 -30.41 -5.42
N TYR A 68 6.06 -31.64 -5.85
CA TYR A 68 6.71 -32.66 -5.01
C TYR A 68 8.17 -32.29 -4.71
N ALA A 69 8.93 -31.95 -5.74
CA ALA A 69 10.34 -31.61 -5.65
C ALA A 69 10.59 -30.46 -4.65
N MET A 70 9.80 -29.39 -4.74
CA MET A 70 9.90 -28.25 -3.82
C MET A 70 9.48 -28.63 -2.41
N ALA A 71 8.43 -29.44 -2.23
CA ALA A 71 7.96 -29.84 -0.91
C ALA A 71 8.96 -30.75 -0.16
N LYS A 72 9.72 -31.56 -0.90
CA LYS A 72 10.75 -32.46 -0.38
C LYS A 72 12.16 -31.87 -0.43
N ASN A 73 12.33 -30.70 -1.04
CA ASN A 73 13.62 -30.05 -1.28
C ASN A 73 14.62 -30.94 -2.05
N ILE A 74 14.13 -31.56 -3.14
CA ILE A 74 14.90 -32.42 -4.05
C ILE A 74 14.77 -31.94 -5.50
N SER A 75 15.55 -32.50 -6.40
CA SER A 75 15.42 -32.23 -7.84
C SER A 75 14.14 -32.85 -8.44
N THR A 76 13.65 -32.32 -9.55
CA THR A 76 12.50 -32.89 -10.27
C THR A 76 12.75 -34.31 -10.78
N SER A 77 14.00 -34.66 -11.06
CA SER A 77 14.43 -36.02 -11.45
C SER A 77 14.34 -37.02 -10.29
N GLU A 78 14.75 -36.60 -9.11
CA GLU A 78 14.60 -37.37 -7.87
C GLU A 78 13.14 -37.49 -7.47
N ALA A 79 12.35 -36.41 -7.59
CA ALA A 79 10.92 -36.44 -7.35
C ALA A 79 10.20 -37.47 -8.22
N LEU A 80 10.54 -37.52 -9.53
CA LEU A 80 9.98 -38.53 -10.46
C LEU A 80 10.33 -39.94 -10.02
N ARG A 81 11.57 -40.17 -9.57
CA ARG A 81 12.02 -41.50 -9.10
C ARG A 81 11.28 -41.92 -7.85
N GLU A 82 11.24 -41.06 -6.81
CA GLU A 82 10.55 -41.33 -5.55
C GLU A 82 9.05 -41.60 -5.74
N ILE A 83 8.37 -40.84 -6.58
CA ILE A 83 6.95 -41.06 -6.87
C ILE A 83 6.74 -42.40 -7.57
N ASN A 84 7.57 -42.75 -8.58
CA ASN A 84 7.49 -44.03 -9.26
C ASN A 84 7.80 -45.22 -8.33
N ASP A 85 8.81 -45.09 -7.46
CA ASP A 85 9.16 -46.12 -6.48
C ASP A 85 8.00 -46.36 -5.50
N THR A 86 7.31 -45.30 -5.09
CA THR A 86 6.12 -45.37 -4.22
C THR A 86 4.98 -46.13 -4.91
N ILE A 87 4.74 -45.84 -6.18
CA ILE A 87 3.73 -46.56 -7.01
C ILE A 87 4.09 -48.03 -7.16
N MET A 88 5.37 -48.35 -7.44
CA MET A 88 5.83 -49.74 -7.66
C MET A 88 5.83 -50.57 -6.36
N ASN A 89 6.03 -49.95 -5.20
CA ASN A 89 6.02 -50.64 -3.91
C ASN A 89 4.62 -50.92 -3.35
N GLY A 90 3.57 -50.70 -4.16
CA GLY A 90 2.22 -51.16 -3.83
C GLY A 90 1.42 -50.29 -2.85
N GLU A 91 1.83 -49.06 -2.60
CA GLU A 91 0.95 -48.06 -2.02
C GLU A 91 -0.07 -47.60 -3.09
N CYS A 92 -0.80 -48.60 -3.65
CA CYS A 92 -1.90 -48.33 -4.55
C CYS A 92 -3.00 -47.61 -3.80
N TRP A 93 -3.24 -46.37 -4.15
CA TRP A 93 -4.43 -45.68 -3.75
C TRP A 93 -5.65 -46.37 -4.37
N ASN A 94 -6.33 -47.17 -3.56
CA ASN A 94 -7.62 -47.72 -3.94
C ASN A 94 -8.60 -46.57 -4.12
N HIS A 95 -8.97 -46.28 -5.36
CA HIS A 95 -10.16 -45.51 -5.63
C HIS A 95 -11.36 -46.17 -4.92
N ARG A 96 -11.64 -45.75 -3.69
CA ARG A 96 -12.98 -45.90 -3.14
C ARG A 96 -13.85 -44.99 -4.00
N SER A 97 -14.59 -45.61 -4.94
CA SER A 97 -15.72 -44.93 -5.55
C SER A 97 -16.53 -44.29 -4.42
N PRO A 98 -16.68 -42.98 -4.40
CA PRO A 98 -17.66 -42.37 -3.52
C PRO A 98 -19.00 -43.00 -3.90
N ALA A 99 -19.79 -43.42 -2.89
CA ALA A 99 -21.19 -43.77 -3.12
C ALA A 99 -21.81 -42.68 -3.99
N GLU A 100 -22.48 -43.08 -5.06
CA GLU A 100 -23.08 -42.17 -6.05
C GLU A 100 -23.77 -41.01 -5.37
N PRO A 101 -23.24 -39.77 -5.49
CA PRO A 101 -24.05 -38.61 -5.14
C PRO A 101 -25.12 -38.53 -6.23
N MET A 102 -26.37 -38.39 -5.82
CA MET A 102 -27.47 -38.05 -6.73
C MET A 102 -26.94 -36.99 -7.71
N MET A 103 -26.99 -37.32 -9.01
CA MET A 103 -26.61 -36.46 -10.12
C MET A 103 -27.32 -35.12 -10.02
N LYS A 104 -26.73 -34.17 -9.33
CA LYS A 104 -26.93 -32.76 -9.68
C LYS A 104 -26.17 -32.59 -10.98
N LYS A 105 -26.91 -32.32 -12.05
CA LYS A 105 -26.37 -32.04 -13.40
C LYS A 105 -25.19 -31.10 -13.23
N THR A 106 -23.96 -31.61 -13.47
CA THR A 106 -22.75 -30.78 -13.54
C THR A 106 -23.00 -29.70 -14.58
N PRO A 107 -22.92 -28.40 -14.22
CA PRO A 107 -22.97 -27.38 -15.24
C PRO A 107 -21.79 -27.63 -16.19
N LYS A 108 -22.08 -27.80 -17.47
CA LYS A 108 -21.01 -27.79 -18.50
C LYS A 108 -20.09 -26.59 -18.24
N PRO A 109 -18.74 -26.75 -18.37
CA PRO A 109 -17.86 -25.59 -18.22
C PRO A 109 -18.42 -24.44 -19.04
N ALA A 110 -18.69 -23.32 -18.40
CA ALA A 110 -19.32 -22.18 -19.06
C ALA A 110 -18.44 -21.80 -20.26
N GLN A 111 -19.02 -21.83 -21.45
CA GLN A 111 -18.33 -21.37 -22.66
C GLN A 111 -17.87 -19.93 -22.39
N ARG A 112 -16.57 -19.66 -22.58
CA ARG A 112 -15.98 -18.34 -22.38
C ARG A 112 -15.85 -17.64 -23.72
N SER A 113 -16.07 -16.33 -23.74
CA SER A 113 -15.70 -15.50 -24.89
C SER A 113 -14.19 -15.26 -24.90
N THR A 114 -13.61 -15.19 -26.09
CA THR A 114 -12.27 -14.65 -26.28
C THR A 114 -12.28 -13.16 -25.94
N LEU A 115 -11.17 -12.64 -25.39
CA LEU A 115 -11.03 -11.20 -25.14
C LEU A 115 -11.14 -10.46 -26.47
N ALA A 116 -12.01 -9.46 -26.54
CA ALA A 116 -12.19 -8.64 -27.73
C ALA A 116 -10.96 -7.74 -27.98
N ASP A 117 -10.84 -7.23 -29.20
CA ASP A 117 -9.80 -6.28 -29.55
C ASP A 117 -9.94 -4.97 -28.76
N ILE A 118 -8.81 -4.34 -28.51
CA ILE A 118 -8.73 -3.13 -27.66
C ILE A 118 -9.68 -2.02 -28.10
N PRO A 119 -9.82 -1.68 -29.39
CA PRO A 119 -10.79 -0.66 -29.82
C PRO A 119 -12.24 -1.01 -29.47
N ILE A 120 -12.62 -2.29 -29.54
CA ILE A 120 -13.95 -2.76 -29.16
C ILE A 120 -14.15 -2.60 -27.65
N ILE A 121 -13.16 -3.03 -26.84
CA ILE A 121 -13.18 -2.87 -25.38
C ILE A 121 -13.32 -1.38 -25.03
N HIS A 122 -12.48 -0.53 -25.61
CA HIS A 122 -12.49 0.91 -25.36
C HIS A 122 -13.86 1.54 -25.71
N ASN A 123 -14.37 1.29 -26.91
CA ASN A 123 -15.64 1.88 -27.36
C ASN A 123 -16.79 1.45 -26.45
N THR A 124 -16.89 0.17 -26.13
CA THR A 124 -17.99 -0.38 -25.33
C THR A 124 -17.92 0.11 -23.88
N LEU A 125 -16.72 0.11 -23.25
CA LEU A 125 -16.56 0.63 -21.89
C LEU A 125 -16.73 2.15 -21.85
N SER A 126 -16.30 2.90 -22.86
CA SER A 126 -16.56 4.34 -22.97
C SER A 126 -18.06 4.63 -23.10
N GLY A 127 -18.78 3.84 -23.92
CA GLY A 127 -20.24 3.92 -24.02
C GLY A 127 -20.92 3.64 -22.68
N LEU A 128 -20.48 2.62 -21.95
CA LEU A 128 -20.98 2.30 -20.61
C LEU A 128 -20.73 3.46 -19.64
N LEU A 129 -19.50 3.96 -19.55
CA LEU A 129 -19.12 5.07 -18.68
C LEU A 129 -19.90 6.36 -19.02
N GLY A 130 -20.18 6.61 -20.30
CA GLY A 130 -20.99 7.74 -20.75
C GLY A 130 -22.44 7.70 -20.28
N MET A 131 -22.98 6.52 -19.96
CA MET A 131 -24.33 6.34 -19.41
C MET A 131 -24.40 6.46 -17.89
N LEU A 132 -23.25 6.45 -17.19
CA LEU A 132 -23.15 6.48 -15.74
C LEU A 132 -22.80 7.89 -15.25
N LYS A 133 -23.17 8.16 -14.00
CA LYS A 133 -22.82 9.40 -13.29
C LYS A 133 -21.93 9.06 -12.10
N LEU A 134 -21.11 10.00 -11.67
CA LEU A 134 -20.45 9.96 -10.38
C LEU A 134 -21.42 10.52 -9.33
N SER A 135 -21.70 9.77 -8.26
CA SER A 135 -22.54 10.23 -7.14
C SER A 135 -21.86 11.37 -6.38
N GLU A 136 -22.64 12.23 -5.75
CA GLU A 136 -22.08 13.33 -4.95
C GLU A 136 -21.24 12.79 -3.77
N GLN A 137 -21.66 11.70 -3.15
CA GLN A 137 -20.88 11.04 -2.10
C GLN A 137 -19.49 10.61 -2.58
N HIS A 138 -19.37 10.04 -3.79
CA HIS A 138 -18.08 9.65 -4.34
C HIS A 138 -17.26 10.86 -4.78
N ARG A 139 -17.90 11.90 -5.33
CA ARG A 139 -17.26 13.16 -5.70
C ARG A 139 -16.66 13.83 -4.46
N GLU A 140 -17.42 13.94 -3.38
CA GLU A 140 -16.96 14.49 -2.11
C GLU A 140 -15.82 13.67 -1.50
N HIS A 141 -15.90 12.33 -1.59
CA HIS A 141 -14.79 11.49 -1.15
C HIS A 141 -13.49 11.77 -1.94
N LEU A 142 -13.57 11.96 -3.26
CA LEU A 142 -12.41 12.29 -4.09
C LEU A 142 -11.88 13.69 -3.78
N ARG A 143 -12.76 14.65 -3.53
CA ARG A 143 -12.40 16.02 -3.17
C ARG A 143 -11.71 16.09 -1.80
N VAL A 144 -12.35 15.56 -0.77
CA VAL A 144 -11.87 15.68 0.61
C VAL A 144 -10.74 14.71 0.93
N ALA A 145 -10.94 13.40 0.64
CA ALA A 145 -9.97 12.39 1.02
C ALA A 145 -8.78 12.29 0.07
N ARG A 146 -8.92 12.78 -1.20
CA ARG A 146 -7.86 12.69 -2.21
C ARG A 146 -7.34 14.05 -2.69
N GLY A 147 -7.96 15.14 -2.25
CA GLY A 147 -7.53 16.52 -2.53
C GLY A 147 -7.66 16.93 -4.00
N LEU A 148 -8.59 16.30 -4.74
CA LEU A 148 -8.83 16.60 -6.14
C LEU A 148 -9.83 17.76 -6.29
N THR A 149 -9.63 18.60 -7.33
CA THR A 149 -10.63 19.59 -7.74
C THR A 149 -11.74 18.94 -8.57
N ASP A 150 -12.85 19.64 -8.78
CA ASP A 150 -13.95 19.12 -9.61
C ASP A 150 -13.52 18.93 -11.08
N GLU A 151 -12.67 19.82 -11.61
CA GLU A 151 -12.12 19.72 -12.96
C GLU A 151 -11.20 18.49 -13.10
N GLU A 152 -10.40 18.19 -12.08
CA GLU A 152 -9.55 17.01 -12.04
C GLU A 152 -10.38 15.73 -11.99
N ILE A 153 -11.44 15.68 -11.16
CA ILE A 153 -12.38 14.56 -11.07
C ILE A 153 -13.08 14.31 -12.39
N ASP A 154 -13.56 15.36 -13.05
CA ASP A 154 -14.25 15.25 -14.35
C ASP A 154 -13.31 14.76 -15.45
N ARG A 155 -12.05 15.22 -15.48
CA ARG A 155 -11.01 14.77 -16.42
C ARG A 155 -10.63 13.30 -16.25
N LEU A 156 -10.62 12.78 -15.02
CA LEU A 156 -10.36 11.36 -14.74
C LEU A 156 -11.47 10.46 -15.28
N GLY A 157 -12.70 10.97 -15.38
CA GLY A 157 -13.83 10.25 -15.95
C GLY A 157 -14.38 9.13 -15.07
N TYR A 158 -14.15 9.21 -13.76
CA TYR A 158 -14.67 8.24 -12.80
C TYR A 158 -16.19 8.26 -12.71
N LYS A 159 -16.79 7.12 -12.44
CA LYS A 159 -18.23 6.95 -12.33
C LYS A 159 -18.57 6.14 -11.06
N SER A 160 -19.82 6.19 -10.64
CA SER A 160 -20.33 5.27 -9.63
C SER A 160 -20.90 4.02 -10.29
N THR A 161 -20.70 2.87 -9.66
CA THR A 161 -21.33 1.63 -10.13
C THR A 161 -22.86 1.76 -10.08
N PRO A 162 -23.56 1.30 -11.11
CA PRO A 162 -25.03 1.38 -11.15
C PRO A 162 -25.68 0.36 -10.22
N PRO A 163 -26.91 0.57 -9.78
CA PRO A 163 -27.70 -0.44 -9.09
C PRO A 163 -27.87 -1.71 -9.94
N PHE A 164 -27.94 -2.87 -9.27
CA PHE A 164 -28.00 -4.17 -9.94
C PHE A 164 -29.13 -4.29 -10.99
N TYR A 165 -30.30 -3.72 -10.73
CA TYR A 165 -31.44 -3.78 -11.66
C TYR A 165 -31.19 -3.04 -12.98
N MET A 166 -30.19 -2.14 -13.03
CA MET A 166 -29.81 -1.40 -14.24
C MET A 166 -28.87 -2.20 -15.17
N CYS A 167 -28.29 -3.32 -14.71
CA CYS A 167 -27.28 -4.07 -15.48
C CYS A 167 -27.80 -4.51 -16.86
N LYS A 168 -29.00 -5.12 -16.91
CA LYS A 168 -29.61 -5.58 -18.16
C LYS A 168 -30.07 -4.39 -19.04
N PRO A 169 -30.79 -3.38 -18.56
CA PRO A 169 -31.16 -2.20 -19.35
C PRO A 169 -29.96 -1.45 -19.95
N LEU A 170 -28.88 -1.24 -19.20
CA LEU A 170 -27.66 -0.60 -19.69
C LEU A 170 -27.01 -1.41 -20.82
N THR A 171 -26.92 -2.74 -20.65
CA THR A 171 -26.35 -3.62 -21.68
C THR A 171 -27.21 -3.63 -22.96
N GLN A 172 -28.54 -3.71 -22.82
CA GLN A 172 -29.45 -3.65 -23.96
C GLN A 172 -29.34 -2.33 -24.72
N ARG A 173 -29.22 -1.21 -23.98
CA ARG A 173 -29.01 0.11 -24.59
C ARG A 173 -27.70 0.20 -25.34
N LEU A 174 -26.61 -0.36 -24.80
CA LEU A 174 -25.32 -0.43 -25.54
C LEU A 174 -25.48 -1.19 -26.85
N ILE A 175 -26.07 -2.38 -26.80
CA ILE A 175 -26.29 -3.21 -28.00
C ILE A 175 -27.15 -2.47 -29.03
N SER A 176 -28.24 -1.82 -28.61
CA SER A 176 -29.11 -1.04 -29.50
C SER A 176 -28.40 0.17 -30.16
N GLN A 177 -27.34 0.68 -29.52
CA GLN A 177 -26.48 1.73 -30.05
C GLN A 177 -25.31 1.19 -30.92
N GLY A 178 -25.27 -0.13 -31.17
CA GLY A 178 -24.28 -0.76 -32.04
C GLY A 178 -22.99 -1.16 -31.36
N TYR A 179 -22.90 -1.10 -30.02
CA TYR A 179 -21.72 -1.57 -29.29
C TYR A 179 -21.67 -3.10 -29.19
N THR A 180 -20.48 -3.66 -29.37
CA THR A 180 -20.22 -5.10 -29.19
C THR A 180 -19.87 -5.36 -27.72
N VAL A 181 -20.64 -6.24 -27.05
CA VAL A 181 -20.41 -6.59 -25.63
C VAL A 181 -19.71 -7.94 -25.44
N GLU A 182 -19.72 -8.79 -26.46
CA GLU A 182 -19.03 -10.07 -26.44
C GLU A 182 -17.51 -9.87 -26.37
N GLY A 183 -16.86 -10.64 -25.47
CA GLY A 183 -15.42 -10.53 -25.26
C GLY A 183 -14.98 -9.25 -24.51
N VAL A 184 -15.91 -8.38 -24.09
CA VAL A 184 -15.59 -7.19 -23.29
C VAL A 184 -15.66 -7.56 -21.81
N PRO A 185 -14.60 -7.28 -21.01
CA PRO A 185 -14.57 -7.59 -19.59
C PRO A 185 -15.77 -7.00 -18.83
N GLY A 186 -16.39 -7.79 -17.97
CA GLY A 186 -17.56 -7.41 -17.20
C GLY A 186 -18.89 -7.81 -17.83
N PHE A 187 -18.96 -8.06 -19.14
CA PHE A 187 -20.16 -8.52 -19.82
C PHE A 187 -20.22 -10.06 -19.90
N TYR A 188 -21.42 -10.61 -19.78
CA TYR A 188 -21.65 -12.06 -19.81
C TYR A 188 -23.12 -12.37 -20.18
N GLN A 189 -23.40 -13.61 -20.49
CA GLN A 189 -24.77 -14.08 -20.74
C GLN A 189 -25.40 -14.68 -19.48
N LYS A 190 -26.62 -14.22 -19.17
CA LYS A 190 -27.49 -14.81 -18.14
C LYS A 190 -28.77 -15.25 -18.82
N ASN A 191 -29.04 -16.56 -18.81
CA ASN A 191 -30.19 -17.17 -19.51
C ASN A 191 -30.27 -16.80 -21.02
N GLY A 192 -29.11 -16.76 -21.69
CA GLY A 192 -29.03 -16.41 -23.12
C GLY A 192 -29.05 -14.92 -23.44
N GLU A 193 -29.22 -14.03 -22.46
CA GLU A 193 -29.23 -12.59 -22.64
C GLU A 193 -27.98 -11.94 -22.06
N TRP A 194 -27.45 -10.95 -22.77
CA TRP A 194 -26.28 -10.19 -22.32
C TRP A 194 -26.63 -9.24 -21.17
N THR A 195 -25.73 -9.18 -20.19
CA THR A 195 -25.79 -8.28 -19.04
C THR A 195 -24.40 -7.92 -18.54
N VAL A 196 -24.24 -6.82 -17.81
CA VAL A 196 -22.99 -6.42 -17.16
C VAL A 196 -22.93 -6.90 -15.71
N SER A 197 -21.72 -7.15 -15.21
CA SER A 197 -21.45 -7.82 -13.92
C SER A 197 -21.33 -6.84 -12.74
N PHE A 198 -22.33 -5.99 -12.50
CA PHE A 198 -22.42 -5.27 -11.24
C PHE A 198 -23.32 -6.03 -10.25
N SER A 199 -23.11 -5.79 -8.96
CA SER A 199 -23.92 -6.33 -7.87
C SER A 199 -23.90 -5.37 -6.68
N THR A 200 -24.79 -5.53 -5.72
CA THR A 200 -24.86 -4.69 -4.52
C THR A 200 -23.59 -4.72 -3.68
N ILE A 201 -22.90 -5.85 -3.64
CA ILE A 201 -21.62 -5.99 -2.92
C ILE A 201 -20.43 -5.35 -3.69
N LEU A 202 -20.62 -5.00 -4.96
CA LEU A 202 -19.61 -4.33 -5.79
C LEU A 202 -19.93 -2.84 -5.96
N SER A 203 -20.67 -2.24 -5.01
CA SER A 203 -20.87 -0.79 -4.98
C SER A 203 -19.56 -0.05 -4.78
N GLY A 204 -19.34 1.03 -5.55
CA GLY A 204 -18.12 1.82 -5.44
C GLY A 204 -17.85 2.72 -6.63
N ILE A 205 -16.61 3.23 -6.65
CA ILE A 205 -16.12 4.09 -7.73
C ILE A 205 -15.55 3.22 -8.86
N LEU A 206 -16.11 3.36 -10.05
CA LEU A 206 -15.66 2.70 -11.27
C LEU A 206 -14.56 3.54 -11.92
N ILE A 207 -13.38 2.97 -12.04
CA ILE A 207 -12.14 3.63 -12.48
C ILE A 207 -11.74 3.04 -13.83
N PRO A 208 -11.71 3.81 -14.93
CA PRO A 208 -11.24 3.36 -16.23
C PRO A 208 -9.72 3.17 -16.22
N VAL A 209 -9.26 2.03 -16.74
CA VAL A 209 -7.85 1.67 -16.85
C VAL A 209 -7.39 1.91 -18.28
N LYS A 210 -6.47 2.84 -18.48
CA LYS A 210 -6.01 3.29 -19.79
C LYS A 210 -4.60 2.75 -20.10
N GLY A 211 -4.40 2.27 -21.32
CA GLY A 211 -3.07 1.89 -21.81
C GLY A 211 -2.26 3.09 -22.29
N VAL A 212 -1.07 2.83 -22.83
CA VAL A 212 -0.15 3.83 -23.40
C VAL A 212 -0.73 4.65 -24.57
N ASP A 213 -1.70 4.09 -25.26
CA ASP A 213 -2.45 4.74 -26.35
C ASP A 213 -3.68 5.54 -25.87
N GLY A 214 -3.88 5.65 -24.56
CA GLY A 214 -5.02 6.31 -23.93
C GLY A 214 -6.32 5.51 -24.02
N LEU A 215 -6.34 4.34 -24.67
CA LEU A 215 -7.52 3.51 -24.81
C LEU A 215 -7.82 2.72 -23.52
N ILE A 216 -9.11 2.62 -23.17
CA ILE A 216 -9.57 1.86 -22.00
C ILE A 216 -9.38 0.37 -22.26
N ARG A 217 -8.66 -0.30 -21.36
CA ARG A 217 -8.37 -1.75 -21.37
C ARG A 217 -9.31 -2.55 -20.46
N GLY A 218 -9.95 -1.87 -19.52
CA GLY A 218 -10.81 -2.44 -18.50
C GLY A 218 -11.21 -1.40 -17.48
N CYS A 219 -11.97 -1.81 -16.46
CA CYS A 219 -12.31 -0.96 -15.34
C CYS A 219 -12.00 -1.66 -14.02
N GLN A 220 -11.54 -0.89 -13.04
CA GLN A 220 -11.41 -1.33 -11.66
C GLN A 220 -12.50 -0.67 -10.81
N ILE A 221 -13.00 -1.35 -9.80
CA ILE A 221 -13.98 -0.81 -8.85
C ILE A 221 -13.28 -0.65 -7.51
N ARG A 222 -13.22 0.58 -7.00
CA ARG A 222 -12.88 0.86 -5.62
C ARG A 222 -14.16 0.73 -4.79
N LEU A 223 -14.22 -0.33 -3.99
CA LEU A 223 -15.41 -0.68 -3.23
C LEU A 223 -15.65 0.31 -2.09
N ASP A 224 -16.94 0.59 -1.84
CA ASP A 224 -17.39 1.37 -0.69
C ASP A 224 -17.15 0.60 0.61
N VAL A 225 -17.41 -0.71 0.58
CA VAL A 225 -17.15 -1.63 1.68
C VAL A 225 -16.17 -2.70 1.20
N PRO A 226 -14.99 -2.83 1.84
CA PRO A 226 -14.02 -3.87 1.47
C PRO A 226 -14.62 -5.27 1.58
N LEU A 227 -14.42 -6.10 0.56
CA LEU A 227 -14.85 -7.49 0.58
C LEU A 227 -13.94 -8.32 1.49
N LYS A 228 -14.52 -8.94 2.49
CA LYS A 228 -13.87 -9.95 3.32
C LYS A 228 -14.39 -11.34 2.94
N ASP A 229 -13.50 -12.31 2.81
CA ASP A 229 -13.89 -13.71 2.74
C ASP A 229 -14.32 -14.14 4.16
N GLU A 230 -15.41 -14.89 4.31
CA GLU A 230 -15.93 -15.37 5.61
C GLU A 230 -14.90 -16.15 6.44
N ASN A 231 -13.88 -16.69 5.76
CA ASN A 231 -12.76 -17.44 6.35
C ASN A 231 -11.48 -16.61 6.49
N GLU A 232 -11.49 -15.32 6.17
CA GLU A 232 -10.32 -14.46 6.37
C GLU A 232 -10.21 -14.04 7.83
N ASP A 233 -8.94 -13.98 8.29
CA ASP A 233 -8.57 -13.46 9.60
C ASP A 233 -9.28 -12.11 9.84
N LYS A 234 -10.04 -11.99 10.94
CA LYS A 234 -10.86 -10.82 11.25
C LYS A 234 -10.06 -9.52 11.29
N ASP A 235 -8.76 -9.63 11.56
CA ASP A 235 -7.83 -8.50 11.65
C ASP A 235 -7.25 -8.06 10.30
N LYS A 236 -7.50 -8.80 9.21
CA LYS A 236 -7.03 -8.38 7.87
C LYS A 236 -8.06 -7.50 7.18
N PRO A 237 -7.61 -6.38 6.60
CA PRO A 237 -8.48 -5.57 5.76
C PRO A 237 -8.91 -6.38 4.53
N GLY A 238 -10.20 -6.38 4.22
CA GLY A 238 -10.74 -7.00 3.01
C GLY A 238 -10.22 -6.33 1.72
N ALA A 239 -10.51 -6.96 0.57
CA ALA A 239 -10.16 -6.42 -0.74
C ALA A 239 -10.92 -5.10 -0.99
N LYS A 240 -10.16 -4.01 -1.14
CA LYS A 240 -10.70 -2.66 -1.43
C LYS A 240 -10.95 -2.43 -2.91
N TYR A 241 -10.27 -3.18 -3.78
CA TYR A 241 -10.34 -3.04 -5.23
C TYR A 241 -10.64 -4.37 -5.89
N VAL A 242 -11.53 -4.37 -6.85
CA VAL A 242 -11.87 -5.52 -7.69
C VAL A 242 -11.93 -5.09 -9.15
N TRP A 243 -11.71 -6.04 -10.06
CA TRP A 243 -11.88 -5.80 -11.49
C TRP A 243 -13.34 -5.95 -11.92
N LEU A 244 -13.80 -5.08 -12.81
CA LEU A 244 -15.01 -5.35 -13.58
C LEU A 244 -14.70 -6.51 -14.53
N SER A 245 -15.07 -7.71 -14.11
CA SER A 245 -14.73 -8.97 -14.76
C SER A 245 -15.93 -9.92 -14.77
N SER A 246 -15.99 -10.77 -15.77
CA SER A 246 -17.00 -11.81 -15.93
C SER A 246 -16.39 -13.19 -16.18
N ALA A 247 -15.11 -13.37 -15.90
CA ALA A 247 -14.34 -14.59 -16.24
C ALA A 247 -14.94 -15.90 -15.71
N SER A 248 -15.72 -15.88 -14.62
CA SER A 248 -16.38 -17.05 -14.03
C SER A 248 -17.81 -17.25 -14.53
N LYS A 249 -18.29 -16.47 -15.50
CA LYS A 249 -19.69 -16.45 -15.97
C LYS A 249 -19.78 -16.91 -17.42
N PRO A 250 -20.98 -17.40 -17.85
CA PRO A 250 -21.19 -17.85 -19.23
C PRO A 250 -20.89 -16.74 -20.25
N MET A 251 -20.15 -17.04 -21.30
CA MET A 251 -19.69 -16.10 -22.33
C MET A 251 -18.92 -14.88 -21.75
N GLY A 252 -18.44 -15.00 -20.52
CA GLY A 252 -17.67 -13.94 -19.86
C GLY A 252 -16.18 -14.03 -20.16
N THR A 253 -15.45 -12.93 -19.87
CA THR A 253 -13.99 -12.85 -20.05
C THR A 253 -13.34 -12.08 -18.90
N SER A 254 -12.00 -12.21 -18.79
CA SER A 254 -11.17 -11.50 -17.81
C SER A 254 -10.60 -10.23 -18.42
N SER A 255 -10.43 -9.20 -17.59
CA SER A 255 -9.68 -8.00 -17.97
C SER A 255 -8.17 -8.24 -18.15
N GLY A 256 -7.63 -9.35 -17.61
CA GLY A 256 -6.19 -9.61 -17.61
C GLY A 256 -5.37 -8.69 -16.69
N SER A 257 -6.01 -7.84 -15.90
CA SER A 257 -5.37 -6.87 -14.99
C SER A 257 -4.36 -5.95 -15.68
N PRO A 258 -4.75 -5.20 -16.71
CA PRO A 258 -3.85 -4.34 -17.48
C PRO A 258 -3.20 -3.27 -16.60
N VAL A 259 -2.00 -2.82 -16.98
CA VAL A 259 -1.33 -1.68 -16.35
C VAL A 259 -1.97 -0.39 -16.81
N HIS A 260 -2.16 0.53 -15.88
CA HIS A 260 -2.69 1.87 -16.15
C HIS A 260 -1.55 2.87 -16.32
N ILE A 261 -1.67 3.78 -17.29
CA ILE A 261 -0.78 4.93 -17.47
C ILE A 261 -1.54 6.21 -17.18
N ALA A 262 -1.01 7.00 -16.26
CA ALA A 262 -1.41 8.37 -15.95
C ALA A 262 -0.28 9.31 -16.34
N GLY A 263 -0.49 10.17 -17.34
CA GLY A 263 0.49 11.11 -17.86
C GLY A 263 1.00 10.76 -19.25
N ASP A 264 2.19 11.27 -19.60
CA ASP A 264 2.82 11.11 -20.92
C ASP A 264 3.50 9.74 -21.06
N PRO A 265 3.07 8.86 -21.99
CA PRO A 265 3.67 7.56 -22.21
C PRO A 265 5.08 7.63 -22.85
N HIS A 266 5.52 8.80 -23.31
CA HIS A 266 6.85 9.07 -23.87
C HIS A 266 7.79 9.76 -22.85
N ALA A 267 7.38 9.85 -21.59
CA ALA A 267 8.20 10.46 -20.54
C ALA A 267 9.53 9.71 -20.34
N ARG A 268 10.63 10.47 -20.23
CA ARG A 268 11.97 9.90 -19.99
C ARG A 268 12.06 9.19 -18.62
N VAL A 269 11.22 9.57 -17.67
CA VAL A 269 11.13 9.00 -16.32
C VAL A 269 9.70 8.60 -16.05
N VAL A 270 9.45 7.33 -15.74
CA VAL A 270 8.12 6.81 -15.39
C VAL A 270 8.18 6.20 -14.00
N TYR A 271 7.19 6.57 -13.18
CA TYR A 271 7.01 6.05 -11.84
C TYR A 271 6.07 4.84 -11.85
N VAL A 272 6.39 3.80 -11.08
CA VAL A 272 5.54 2.61 -10.95
C VAL A 272 5.04 2.49 -9.52
N THR A 273 3.73 2.50 -9.34
CA THR A 273 3.09 2.39 -8.02
C THR A 273 2.01 1.30 -8.00
N GLU A 274 1.65 0.85 -6.80
CA GLU A 274 0.58 -0.11 -6.61
C GLU A 274 -0.78 0.59 -6.55
N GLY A 275 -1.68 0.22 -7.49
CA GLY A 275 -3.03 0.75 -7.59
C GLY A 275 -3.23 1.84 -8.65
N ILE A 276 -4.35 1.71 -9.37
CA ILE A 276 -4.72 2.61 -10.47
C ILE A 276 -5.04 4.01 -9.95
N LEU A 277 -5.94 4.11 -8.96
CA LEU A 277 -6.34 5.38 -8.33
C LEU A 277 -5.13 6.13 -7.77
N LYS A 278 -4.17 5.41 -7.17
CA LYS A 278 -2.94 5.99 -6.63
C LYS A 278 -2.09 6.59 -7.75
N ALA A 279 -1.98 5.92 -8.90
CA ALA A 279 -1.25 6.44 -10.05
C ALA A 279 -1.85 7.75 -10.57
N ASP A 280 -3.18 7.82 -10.72
CA ASP A 280 -3.88 9.03 -11.16
C ASP A 280 -3.67 10.20 -10.19
N ILE A 281 -3.84 9.96 -8.89
CA ILE A 281 -3.66 10.99 -7.85
C ILE A 281 -2.21 11.46 -7.81
N SER A 282 -1.25 10.53 -7.82
CA SER A 282 0.18 10.88 -7.79
C SER A 282 0.59 11.64 -9.06
N HIS A 283 0.04 11.28 -10.23
CA HIS A 283 0.24 12.03 -11.46
C HIS A 283 -0.21 13.48 -11.30
N ILE A 284 -1.42 13.71 -10.79
CA ILE A 284 -1.97 15.05 -10.60
C ILE A 284 -1.14 15.85 -9.59
N LEU A 285 -0.81 15.26 -8.43
CA LEU A 285 -0.11 15.96 -7.35
C LEU A 285 1.35 16.24 -7.68
N MET A 286 2.03 15.34 -8.39
CA MET A 286 3.46 15.46 -8.69
C MET A 286 3.76 16.00 -10.09
N ASN A 287 2.76 16.08 -10.98
CA ASN A 287 2.95 16.37 -12.41
C ASN A 287 4.04 15.47 -13.05
N ARG A 288 3.96 14.16 -12.81
CA ARG A 288 4.86 13.12 -13.32
C ARG A 288 4.05 11.99 -13.93
N THR A 289 4.65 11.21 -14.82
CA THR A 289 4.01 10.03 -15.39
C THR A 289 4.08 8.85 -14.42
N PHE A 290 2.93 8.25 -14.15
CA PHE A 290 2.78 7.09 -13.28
C PHE A 290 2.18 5.90 -14.00
N ALA A 291 2.77 4.72 -13.78
CA ALA A 291 2.17 3.43 -14.13
C ALA A 291 1.56 2.79 -12.87
N GLY A 292 0.24 2.55 -12.91
CA GLY A 292 -0.50 1.88 -11.85
C GLY A 292 -0.64 0.39 -12.13
N ILE A 293 -0.09 -0.46 -11.26
CA ILE A 293 -0.24 -1.93 -11.33
C ILE A 293 -1.23 -2.42 -10.28
N ALA A 294 -2.01 -3.45 -10.63
CA ALA A 294 -3.05 -4.00 -9.74
C ALA A 294 -2.52 -4.85 -8.57
N GLY A 295 -1.30 -4.60 -8.15
CA GLY A 295 -0.55 -5.27 -7.10
C GLY A 295 0.89 -5.46 -7.54
N ILE A 296 1.82 -5.30 -6.61
CA ILE A 296 3.26 -5.29 -6.90
C ILE A 296 3.76 -6.60 -7.56
N GLY A 297 3.04 -7.71 -7.40
CA GLY A 297 3.35 -8.99 -8.02
C GLY A 297 2.86 -9.16 -9.47
N ASN A 298 2.19 -8.15 -10.07
CA ASN A 298 1.68 -8.25 -11.45
C ASN A 298 2.76 -7.91 -12.49
N LEU A 299 3.90 -8.59 -12.39
CA LEU A 299 5.10 -8.31 -13.19
C LEU A 299 4.94 -8.68 -14.67
N ALA A 300 4.11 -9.67 -15.00
CA ALA A 300 3.89 -10.07 -16.40
C ALA A 300 3.24 -8.96 -17.23
N GLN A 301 2.25 -8.26 -16.67
CA GLN A 301 1.63 -7.10 -17.33
C GLN A 301 2.56 -5.87 -17.33
N LEU A 302 3.35 -5.71 -16.26
CA LEU A 302 4.35 -4.66 -16.21
C LEU A 302 5.43 -4.87 -17.27
N GLU A 303 5.86 -6.11 -17.53
CA GLU A 303 6.89 -6.41 -18.54
C GLU A 303 6.48 -5.94 -19.94
N LEU A 304 5.21 -6.13 -20.32
CA LEU A 304 4.68 -5.64 -21.59
C LEU A 304 4.77 -4.12 -21.70
N LEU A 305 4.47 -3.42 -20.60
CA LEU A 305 4.63 -1.96 -20.55
C LEU A 305 6.10 -1.55 -20.65
N LEU A 306 7.02 -2.21 -19.92
CA LEU A 306 8.43 -1.86 -19.91
C LEU A 306 9.06 -2.01 -21.29
N ALA A 307 8.68 -3.04 -22.06
CA ALA A 307 9.12 -3.20 -23.44
C ALA A 307 8.74 -1.97 -24.29
N TYR A 308 7.47 -1.56 -24.22
CA TYR A 308 6.99 -0.37 -24.93
C TYR A 308 7.74 0.91 -24.50
N LEU A 309 7.88 1.14 -23.20
CA LEU A 309 8.51 2.33 -22.65
C LEU A 309 9.99 2.46 -23.08
N ALA A 310 10.73 1.34 -23.08
CA ALA A 310 12.12 1.30 -23.52
C ALA A 310 12.27 1.68 -25.01
N GLU A 311 11.37 1.17 -25.86
CA GLU A 311 11.34 1.48 -27.30
C GLU A 311 10.94 2.94 -27.58
N ASN A 312 10.22 3.58 -26.63
CA ASN A 312 9.68 4.94 -26.78
C ASN A 312 10.44 6.01 -25.97
N GLY A 313 11.68 5.71 -25.56
CA GLY A 313 12.62 6.70 -25.03
C GLY A 313 12.60 6.89 -23.51
N THR A 314 11.91 6.04 -22.76
CA THR A 314 12.02 6.03 -21.30
C THR A 314 13.39 5.46 -20.90
N ASN A 315 14.13 6.19 -20.06
CA ASN A 315 15.46 5.78 -19.60
C ASN A 315 15.49 5.34 -18.14
N VAL A 316 14.51 5.81 -17.35
CA VAL A 316 14.49 5.58 -15.90
C VAL A 316 13.11 5.14 -15.46
N ILE A 317 13.04 4.06 -14.72
CA ILE A 317 11.86 3.64 -13.97
C ILE A 317 12.09 3.89 -12.50
N VAL A 318 11.16 4.60 -11.86
CA VAL A 318 11.19 4.88 -10.43
C VAL A 318 10.09 4.05 -9.75
N GLY A 319 10.49 3.02 -9.02
CA GLY A 319 9.56 2.25 -8.20
C GLY A 319 9.10 3.08 -6.99
N ALA A 320 7.78 3.20 -6.81
CA ALA A 320 7.13 3.83 -5.67
C ALA A 320 6.15 2.84 -5.00
N PRO A 321 6.64 1.66 -4.53
CA PRO A 321 5.83 0.70 -3.79
C PRO A 321 5.50 1.23 -2.40
N ASP A 322 4.39 0.77 -1.80
CA ASP A 322 4.07 1.09 -0.42
C ASP A 322 5.22 0.73 0.53
N LEU A 323 5.38 1.48 1.61
CA LEU A 323 6.50 1.31 2.55
C LEU A 323 6.45 0.01 3.36
N ASP A 324 5.39 -0.77 3.28
CA ASP A 324 5.33 -2.10 3.87
C ASP A 324 6.33 -3.10 3.26
N ARG A 325 6.99 -2.75 2.14
CA ARG A 325 8.12 -3.51 1.56
C ARG A 325 9.25 -3.78 2.55
N PHE A 326 9.44 -2.90 3.53
CA PHE A 326 10.51 -3.05 4.53
C PHE A 326 10.21 -4.12 5.57
N ARG A 327 8.93 -4.53 5.74
CA ARG A 327 8.46 -5.54 6.68
C ARG A 327 7.79 -6.76 6.02
N ASN A 328 7.60 -6.75 4.70
CA ASN A 328 6.95 -7.81 3.94
C ASN A 328 7.90 -8.37 2.87
N GLU A 329 8.39 -9.59 3.08
CA GLU A 329 9.33 -10.25 2.17
C GLU A 329 8.79 -10.41 0.75
N ASN A 330 7.48 -10.67 0.60
CA ASN A 330 6.90 -10.85 -0.73
C ASN A 330 6.91 -9.54 -1.51
N VAL A 331 6.62 -8.42 -0.85
CA VAL A 331 6.69 -7.09 -1.46
C VAL A 331 8.15 -6.74 -1.78
N SER A 332 9.07 -6.97 -0.85
CA SER A 332 10.51 -6.74 -1.06
C SER A 332 11.05 -7.55 -2.24
N ARG A 333 10.69 -8.84 -2.33
CA ARG A 333 11.07 -9.72 -3.44
C ARG A 333 10.49 -9.23 -4.78
N ALA A 334 9.22 -8.83 -4.81
CA ALA A 334 8.58 -8.31 -6.02
C ALA A 334 9.23 -7.01 -6.50
N VAL A 335 9.63 -6.12 -5.60
CA VAL A 335 10.39 -4.89 -5.93
C VAL A 335 11.76 -5.22 -6.51
N THR A 336 12.46 -6.21 -5.95
CA THR A 336 13.75 -6.70 -6.49
C THR A 336 13.57 -7.26 -7.89
N GLN A 337 12.55 -8.10 -8.10
CA GLN A 337 12.24 -8.65 -9.42
C GLN A 337 11.87 -7.56 -10.43
N MET A 338 11.12 -6.54 -10.01
CA MET A 338 10.84 -5.35 -10.84
C MET A 338 12.14 -4.68 -11.29
N GLY A 339 13.10 -4.47 -10.37
CA GLY A 339 14.38 -3.87 -10.70
C GLY A 339 15.21 -4.70 -11.69
N ILE A 340 15.18 -6.03 -11.57
CA ILE A 340 15.81 -6.95 -12.54
C ILE A 340 15.13 -6.82 -13.91
N LEU A 341 13.81 -6.79 -13.92
CA LEU A 341 13.01 -6.69 -15.14
C LEU A 341 13.26 -5.37 -15.88
N VAL A 342 13.31 -4.25 -15.17
CA VAL A 342 13.62 -2.93 -15.73
C VAL A 342 15.01 -2.91 -16.40
N ARG A 343 16.03 -3.48 -15.72
CA ARG A 343 17.39 -3.56 -16.28
C ARG A 343 17.50 -4.47 -17.50
N LYS A 344 16.65 -5.50 -17.59
CA LYS A 344 16.52 -6.37 -18.77
C LYS A 344 16.24 -5.57 -20.05
N TYR A 345 15.47 -4.47 -19.92
CA TYR A 345 15.14 -3.56 -21.01
C TYR A 345 16.10 -2.36 -21.14
N GLY A 346 17.26 -2.39 -20.47
CA GLY A 346 18.29 -1.36 -20.60
C GLY A 346 17.97 -0.06 -19.87
N MET A 347 16.96 -0.02 -19.03
CA MET A 347 16.57 1.16 -18.25
C MET A 347 17.19 1.15 -16.86
N ASP A 348 17.42 2.35 -16.30
CA ASP A 348 17.86 2.52 -14.91
C ASP A 348 16.67 2.33 -13.95
N PHE A 349 16.88 1.63 -12.85
CA PHE A 349 15.88 1.42 -11.82
C PHE A 349 16.24 2.15 -10.53
N ARG A 350 15.36 3.02 -10.08
CA ARG A 350 15.49 3.77 -8.82
C ARG A 350 14.29 3.51 -7.94
N LEU A 351 14.43 3.79 -6.64
CA LEU A 351 13.34 3.71 -5.69
C LEU A 351 13.06 5.10 -5.13
N LEU A 352 11.79 5.49 -5.16
CA LEU A 352 11.33 6.68 -4.48
C LEU A 352 11.28 6.42 -2.97
N LEU A 353 11.87 7.33 -2.21
CA LEU A 353 11.77 7.38 -0.76
C LEU A 353 11.00 8.63 -0.36
N TRP A 354 10.15 8.51 0.64
CA TRP A 354 9.39 9.62 1.20
C TRP A 354 9.27 9.49 2.71
N ASN A 355 8.67 10.49 3.36
CA ASN A 355 8.43 10.47 4.79
C ASN A 355 7.62 9.21 5.18
N PRO A 356 8.19 8.32 6.00
CA PRO A 356 7.60 7.01 6.31
C PRO A 356 6.36 7.08 7.22
N ASN A 357 5.94 8.23 7.67
CA ASN A 357 4.64 8.42 8.31
C ASN A 357 3.46 8.31 7.33
N TYR A 358 3.71 8.34 6.02
CA TYR A 358 2.71 8.17 4.97
C TYR A 358 2.90 6.82 4.28
N LYS A 359 1.84 6.01 4.25
CA LYS A 359 1.91 4.66 3.67
C LYS A 359 2.21 4.68 2.17
N GLY A 360 1.51 5.52 1.42
CA GLY A 360 1.61 5.64 -0.04
C GLY A 360 2.17 6.99 -0.47
N VAL A 361 2.70 7.02 -1.70
CA VAL A 361 3.22 8.24 -2.32
C VAL A 361 2.13 9.31 -2.50
N ASP A 362 0.90 8.88 -2.80
CA ASP A 362 -0.28 9.76 -2.92
C ASP A 362 -0.64 10.43 -1.60
N ASP A 363 -0.65 9.67 -0.49
CA ASP A 363 -0.94 10.21 0.85
C ASP A 363 0.15 11.21 1.28
N TRP A 364 1.42 10.92 1.00
CA TRP A 364 2.53 11.84 1.26
C TRP A 364 2.39 13.14 0.47
N GLN A 365 2.18 13.07 -0.85
CA GLN A 365 2.06 14.26 -1.69
C GLN A 365 0.83 15.12 -1.34
N LEU A 366 -0.26 14.48 -0.95
CA LEU A 366 -1.43 15.18 -0.46
C LEU A 366 -1.13 15.95 0.85
N ALA A 367 -0.37 15.34 1.76
CA ALA A 367 0.06 16.01 2.98
C ALA A 367 0.97 17.22 2.71
N VAL A 368 1.92 17.08 1.77
CA VAL A 368 2.78 18.20 1.32
C VAL A 368 1.92 19.34 0.75
N LYS A 369 0.96 19.04 -0.14
CA LYS A 369 0.03 20.04 -0.68
C LYS A 369 -0.75 20.76 0.42
N ARG A 370 -1.31 20.01 1.38
CA ARG A 370 -2.08 20.59 2.51
C ARG A 370 -1.23 21.46 3.41
N LYS A 371 0.02 21.08 3.68
CA LYS A 371 0.94 21.88 4.50
C LYS A 371 1.35 23.18 3.81
N SER A 372 1.57 23.15 2.49
CA SER A 372 1.89 24.37 1.74
C SER A 372 0.75 25.40 1.77
N THR A 373 -0.50 24.95 1.91
CA THR A 373 -1.68 25.82 2.05
C THR A 373 -1.97 26.22 3.50
N ALA A 374 -1.49 25.45 4.49
CA ALA A 374 -1.74 25.68 5.93
C ALA A 374 -0.57 26.40 6.65
N LYS A 375 0.44 26.88 5.92
CA LYS A 375 1.63 27.52 6.53
C LYS A 375 1.33 28.82 7.26
N GLU A 376 0.13 29.38 7.15
CA GLU A 376 -0.26 30.62 7.82
C GLU A 376 -0.83 30.43 9.25
N ASP A 377 -1.24 29.21 9.67
CA ASP A 377 -2.05 29.03 10.89
C ASP A 377 -1.31 28.47 12.12
N ARG A 378 0.00 28.26 12.09
CA ARG A 378 0.76 27.69 13.23
C ARG A 378 1.98 28.52 13.63
N ILE A 379 1.83 29.81 13.78
CA ILE A 379 2.88 30.62 14.38
C ILE A 379 2.81 30.40 15.90
N MET A 380 3.85 29.73 16.43
CA MET A 380 4.03 29.58 17.88
C MET A 380 4.22 30.95 18.49
N ASN A 381 3.44 31.28 19.54
CA ASN A 381 3.54 32.59 20.20
C ASN A 381 4.94 32.86 20.79
N PHE A 382 5.25 34.11 21.06
CA PHE A 382 6.56 34.54 21.56
C PHE A 382 7.00 33.73 22.80
N ARG A 383 6.13 33.62 23.84
CA ARG A 383 6.45 32.93 25.09
C ARG A 383 6.96 31.51 24.86
N LYS A 384 6.24 30.71 24.05
CA LYS A 384 6.67 29.32 23.73
C LYS A 384 7.95 29.29 22.92
N ARG A 385 8.10 30.15 21.90
CA ARG A 385 9.35 30.23 21.12
C ARG A 385 10.53 30.56 22.01
N PHE A 386 10.36 31.51 22.95
CA PHE A 386 11.41 31.91 23.88
C PHE A 386 11.76 30.77 24.84
N ILE A 387 10.79 30.14 25.52
CA ILE A 387 11.03 29.01 26.44
C ILE A 387 11.71 27.85 25.70
N TYR A 388 11.34 27.59 24.45
CA TYR A 388 11.94 26.52 23.65
C TYR A 388 13.31 26.89 23.03
N GLY A 389 13.78 28.11 23.24
CA GLY A 389 15.07 28.57 22.72
C GLY A 389 15.08 28.82 21.21
N LEU A 390 13.91 29.04 20.62
CA LEU A 390 13.73 29.30 19.18
C LEU A 390 13.85 30.77 18.82
N CYS A 391 13.87 31.67 19.80
CA CYS A 391 14.14 33.08 19.63
C CYS A 391 14.85 33.67 20.88
N ASN A 392 15.49 34.82 20.74
CA ASN A 392 15.98 35.62 21.83
C ASN A 392 14.84 36.43 22.43
N PHE A 393 15.06 37.02 23.64
CA PHE A 393 14.02 37.80 24.32
C PHE A 393 13.65 39.07 23.55
N ASP A 394 14.60 39.69 22.86
CA ASP A 394 14.38 40.90 22.05
C ASP A 394 13.31 40.75 20.97
N ALA A 395 13.02 39.47 20.54
CA ALA A 395 11.92 39.20 19.61
C ALA A 395 10.53 39.60 20.16
N ILE A 396 10.40 39.92 21.45
CA ILE A 396 9.15 40.45 22.03
C ILE A 396 8.77 41.79 21.41
N ASP A 397 9.76 42.65 21.10
CA ASP A 397 9.52 43.96 20.51
C ASP A 397 8.93 43.84 19.10
N ASP A 398 9.43 42.91 18.30
CA ASP A 398 8.91 42.61 16.96
C ASP A 398 7.44 42.13 17.02
N GLU A 399 7.12 41.29 18.00
CA GLU A 399 5.76 40.80 18.20
C GLU A 399 4.79 41.88 18.69
N VAL A 400 5.25 42.77 19.57
CA VAL A 400 4.48 43.92 20.03
C VAL A 400 4.22 44.88 18.87
N GLU A 401 5.23 45.13 18.01
CA GLU A 401 5.07 45.95 16.82
C GLU A 401 4.09 45.31 15.83
N ALA A 402 4.21 44.00 15.57
CA ALA A 402 3.31 43.24 14.72
C ALA A 402 1.86 43.29 15.21
N TRP A 403 1.64 43.17 16.52
CA TRP A 403 0.32 43.32 17.14
C TRP A 403 -0.26 44.72 16.94
N HIS A 404 0.52 45.79 17.09
CA HIS A 404 0.08 47.15 16.82
C HIS A 404 -0.24 47.45 15.35
N GLN A 405 0.41 46.76 14.41
CA GLN A 405 0.20 46.95 12.97
C GLN A 405 -0.97 46.10 12.44
N GLY A 406 -1.49 45.16 13.22
CA GLY A 406 -2.66 44.33 12.86
C GLY A 406 -3.90 45.23 12.69
N LYS A 407 -4.67 44.99 11.62
CA LYS A 407 -5.83 45.84 11.26
C LYS A 407 -7.05 45.63 12.16
N GLU A 408 -7.09 44.55 12.93
CA GLU A 408 -8.13 44.25 13.91
C GLU A 408 -7.45 43.66 15.17
N TYR A 409 -7.72 44.22 16.32
CA TYR A 409 -7.27 43.68 17.61
C TYR A 409 -8.11 42.44 17.95
N GLU A 410 -7.83 41.30 17.33
CA GLU A 410 -8.57 40.06 17.55
C GLU A 410 -8.36 39.50 18.97
N CYS A 411 -7.25 39.86 19.63
CA CYS A 411 -6.93 39.44 21.00
C CYS A 411 -6.14 40.51 21.76
N LYS A 412 -6.06 40.38 23.09
CA LYS A 412 -5.23 41.23 23.92
C LYS A 412 -3.74 40.97 23.69
N LEU A 413 -2.88 41.95 23.95
CA LEU A 413 -1.43 41.81 23.73
C LEU A 413 -0.83 40.61 24.48
N HIS A 414 -1.21 40.35 25.73
CA HIS A 414 -0.69 39.22 26.47
C HIS A 414 -1.12 37.88 25.84
N GLU A 415 -2.33 37.80 25.30
CA GLU A 415 -2.82 36.62 24.58
C GLU A 415 -2.03 36.39 23.27
N HIS A 416 -1.73 37.47 22.52
CA HIS A 416 -0.88 37.42 21.32
C HIS A 416 0.52 36.94 21.66
N LEU A 417 1.14 37.49 22.71
CA LEU A 417 2.46 37.06 23.19
C LEU A 417 2.44 35.66 23.82
N GLY A 418 1.26 35.15 24.23
CA GLY A 418 1.06 33.87 24.93
C GLY A 418 1.44 33.95 26.43
N LEU A 419 1.57 35.16 26.98
CA LEU A 419 1.86 35.38 28.40
C LEU A 419 0.61 35.17 29.25
N THR A 420 0.79 34.62 30.44
CA THR A 420 -0.26 34.63 31.45
C THR A 420 -0.50 36.06 31.99
N ASP A 421 -1.65 36.30 32.61
CA ASP A 421 -1.95 37.61 33.21
C ASP A 421 -0.89 38.05 34.25
N ASP A 422 -0.37 37.08 35.03
CA ASP A 422 0.67 37.33 36.03
C ASP A 422 2.01 37.66 35.36
N GLU A 423 2.44 36.94 34.36
CA GLU A 423 3.66 37.20 33.59
C GLU A 423 3.60 38.54 32.88
N PHE A 424 2.47 38.89 32.29
CA PHE A 424 2.26 40.19 31.66
C PHE A 424 2.30 41.34 32.67
N THR A 425 1.68 41.14 33.84
CA THR A 425 1.70 42.12 34.93
C THR A 425 3.12 42.38 35.44
N ILE A 426 3.93 41.33 35.59
CA ILE A 426 5.35 41.46 35.95
C ILE A 426 6.09 42.28 34.89
N GLY A 427 5.91 41.95 33.59
CA GLY A 427 6.53 42.70 32.50
C GLY A 427 6.21 44.19 32.50
N ILE A 428 4.96 44.57 32.81
CA ILE A 428 4.53 45.95 32.87
C ILE A 428 5.03 46.66 34.15
N GLN A 429 4.95 46.00 35.30
CA GLN A 429 5.25 46.64 36.60
C GLN A 429 6.73 46.67 36.91
N THR A 430 7.50 45.64 36.55
CA THR A 430 8.91 45.50 36.95
C THR A 430 9.88 45.57 35.76
N GLY A 431 9.35 45.58 34.54
CA GLY A 431 10.13 45.66 33.29
C GLY A 431 10.51 44.31 32.67
N TYR A 432 11.00 44.38 31.44
CA TYR A 432 11.30 43.23 30.58
C TYR A 432 12.40 42.31 31.15
N THR A 433 13.37 42.88 31.87
CA THR A 433 14.46 42.09 32.49
C THR A 433 13.94 41.08 33.52
N GLU A 434 12.93 41.44 34.31
CA GLU A 434 12.37 40.52 35.32
C GLU A 434 11.44 39.49 34.66
N LEU A 435 10.71 39.88 33.61
CA LEU A 435 9.94 38.93 32.80
C LEU A 435 10.85 37.91 32.13
N GLU A 436 11.97 38.33 31.54
CA GLU A 436 12.95 37.42 30.94
C GLU A 436 13.49 36.42 31.96
N LYS A 437 13.91 36.88 33.14
CA LYS A 437 14.38 36.00 34.21
C LYS A 437 13.32 34.99 34.64
N LEU A 438 12.08 35.43 34.76
CA LEU A 438 10.97 34.54 35.09
C LEU A 438 10.80 33.44 34.03
N LEU A 439 10.70 33.81 32.75
CA LEU A 439 10.53 32.84 31.66
C LEU A 439 11.74 31.89 31.54
N LEU A 440 12.96 32.39 31.77
CA LEU A 440 14.16 31.53 31.82
C LEU A 440 14.11 30.55 33.00
N SER A 441 13.52 30.92 34.14
CA SER A 441 13.38 30.03 35.30
C SER A 441 12.46 28.84 35.02
N LEU A 442 11.49 29.01 34.12
CA LEU A 442 10.57 27.95 33.66
C LEU A 442 11.19 27.00 32.65
N ARG A 443 12.29 27.42 32.01
CA ARG A 443 13.00 26.67 31.00
C ARG A 443 13.81 25.54 31.62
N LYS A 444 13.59 24.34 31.15
CA LYS A 444 14.38 23.15 31.50
C LYS A 444 15.07 22.58 30.25
N GLU A 445 16.15 21.85 30.47
CA GLU A 445 16.92 21.20 29.41
C GLU A 445 16.69 19.70 29.43
N GLN A 446 16.46 19.09 28.26
CA GLN A 446 16.35 17.66 28.06
C GLN A 446 17.30 17.22 26.98
N LYS A 447 18.17 16.26 27.29
CA LYS A 447 18.97 15.55 26.29
C LYS A 447 18.18 14.39 25.71
N TYR A 448 18.35 14.15 24.41
CA TYR A 448 17.65 13.08 23.74
C TYR A 448 18.53 12.43 22.68
N ARG A 449 18.16 11.18 22.30
CA ARG A 449 18.72 10.46 21.16
C ARG A 449 17.61 9.85 20.35
N ILE A 450 17.88 9.72 19.04
CA ILE A 450 16.97 9.09 18.09
C ILE A 450 17.65 7.85 17.51
N TYR A 451 17.01 6.70 17.71
CA TYR A 451 17.42 5.42 17.14
C TYR A 451 16.42 4.99 16.09
N GLN A 452 16.89 4.68 14.89
CA GLN A 452 16.04 4.26 13.78
C GLN A 452 16.38 2.84 13.35
N VAL A 453 15.35 2.07 12.96
CA VAL A 453 15.56 0.77 12.34
C VAL A 453 16.42 0.92 11.09
N ASP A 454 17.47 0.13 10.98
CA ASP A 454 18.37 0.14 9.83
C ASP A 454 17.72 -0.56 8.63
N LEU A 455 17.02 0.23 7.80
CA LEU A 455 16.33 -0.25 6.60
C LEU A 455 17.29 -0.76 5.50
N ASN A 456 18.59 -0.48 5.63
CA ASN A 456 19.64 -0.91 4.72
C ASN A 456 20.37 -2.18 5.20
N ALA A 457 19.84 -2.87 6.20
CA ALA A 457 20.45 -4.06 6.79
C ALA A 457 20.56 -5.27 5.83
N GLY A 458 20.09 -5.17 4.58
CA GLY A 458 20.08 -6.25 3.58
C GLY A 458 19.07 -7.36 3.85
N ARG A 459 18.23 -7.21 4.88
CA ARG A 459 17.16 -8.14 5.24
C ARG A 459 15.87 -7.40 5.56
N VAL A 460 14.74 -8.10 5.42
CA VAL A 460 13.44 -7.61 5.85
C VAL A 460 13.34 -7.66 7.37
N ILE A 461 12.89 -6.56 7.98
CA ILE A 461 12.66 -6.45 9.42
C ILE A 461 11.16 -6.39 9.65
N PRO A 462 10.53 -7.44 10.24
CA PRO A 462 9.06 -7.60 10.24
C PRO A 462 8.27 -6.48 10.93
N TYR A 463 8.92 -5.67 11.79
CA TYR A 463 8.31 -4.55 12.50
C TYR A 463 8.76 -3.18 11.98
N ALA A 464 9.63 -3.11 10.98
CA ALA A 464 10.12 -1.84 10.42
C ALA A 464 8.97 -0.95 9.95
N LEU A 465 9.00 0.32 10.34
CA LEU A 465 7.97 1.32 10.04
C LEU A 465 6.55 0.87 10.48
N GLY A 466 6.46 0.06 11.52
CA GLY A 466 5.22 -0.45 12.08
C GLY A 466 5.09 -0.13 13.56
N GLY A 467 3.85 0.00 14.04
CA GLY A 467 3.56 0.19 15.45
C GLY A 467 3.92 -1.02 16.32
N ILE A 468 3.74 -0.89 17.64
CA ILE A 468 4.11 -1.89 18.65
C ILE A 468 3.50 -3.28 18.37
N LYS A 469 2.32 -3.34 17.75
CA LYS A 469 1.67 -4.60 17.35
C LYS A 469 2.51 -5.42 16.38
N PHE A 470 3.24 -4.79 15.48
CA PHE A 470 4.13 -5.48 14.55
C PHE A 470 5.37 -6.02 15.24
N LEU A 471 5.90 -5.30 16.24
CA LEU A 471 7.00 -5.75 17.07
C LEU A 471 6.63 -7.05 17.83
N HIS A 472 5.49 -7.02 18.52
CA HIS A 472 5.00 -8.19 19.28
C HIS A 472 4.66 -9.36 18.34
N LYS A 473 4.07 -9.11 17.17
CA LYS A 473 3.80 -10.16 16.18
C LYS A 473 5.06 -10.79 15.61
N ALA A 474 6.16 -10.06 15.59
CA ALA A 474 7.48 -10.57 15.20
C ALA A 474 8.16 -11.37 16.32
N GLY A 475 7.52 -11.53 17.48
CA GLY A 475 8.02 -12.31 18.63
C GLY A 475 8.92 -11.52 19.59
N TYR A 476 8.99 -10.20 19.46
CA TYR A 476 9.80 -9.35 20.34
C TYR A 476 8.92 -8.63 21.37
N GLU A 477 9.28 -8.76 22.64
CA GLU A 477 8.68 -7.98 23.72
C GLU A 477 9.20 -6.53 23.69
N TYR A 478 10.49 -6.36 23.39
CA TYR A 478 11.18 -5.08 23.30
C TYR A 478 11.95 -4.96 21.99
N PRO A 479 12.22 -3.72 21.51
CA PRO A 479 12.97 -3.49 20.27
C PRO A 479 14.38 -4.11 20.36
N PRO A 480 14.76 -5.02 19.44
CA PRO A 480 16.11 -5.59 19.42
C PRO A 480 17.11 -4.54 18.91
N ALA A 481 17.86 -3.94 19.85
CA ALA A 481 18.72 -2.79 19.60
C ALA A 481 19.77 -3.01 18.48
N ALA A 482 20.17 -4.25 18.20
CA ALA A 482 21.07 -4.59 17.09
C ALA A 482 20.51 -4.26 15.69
N ASP A 483 19.19 -4.12 15.57
CA ASP A 483 18.52 -3.72 14.33
C ASP A 483 18.47 -2.20 14.14
N TYR A 484 18.91 -1.45 15.13
CA TYR A 484 18.81 0.00 15.16
C TYR A 484 20.16 0.68 14.94
N ARG A 485 20.09 1.91 14.46
CA ARG A 485 21.20 2.83 14.34
C ARG A 485 20.86 4.09 15.12
N LEU A 486 21.83 4.60 15.90
CA LEU A 486 21.76 5.96 16.43
C LEU A 486 21.92 6.93 15.25
N VAL A 487 20.94 7.81 15.03
CA VAL A 487 20.94 8.75 13.90
C VAL A 487 21.11 10.20 14.33
N TYR A 488 20.78 10.51 15.59
CA TYR A 488 20.90 11.85 16.12
C TYR A 488 21.01 11.87 17.64
N GLU A 489 21.75 12.85 18.15
CA GLU A 489 21.83 13.19 19.56
C GLU A 489 21.74 14.72 19.68
N GLY A 490 20.88 15.20 20.56
CA GLY A 490 20.65 16.63 20.73
C GLY A 490 20.12 17.01 22.09
N THR A 491 19.86 18.31 22.23
CA THR A 491 19.30 18.93 23.42
C THR A 491 18.08 19.73 23.00
N MET A 492 17.00 19.68 23.78
CA MET A 492 15.83 20.52 23.63
C MET A 492 15.52 21.25 24.95
N PHE A 493 14.98 22.45 24.84
CA PHE A 493 14.40 23.11 25.97
C PHE A 493 12.90 22.84 26.07
N TYR A 494 12.38 22.79 27.27
CA TYR A 494 10.97 22.55 27.53
C TYR A 494 10.52 23.33 28.78
N GLU A 495 9.22 23.49 28.95
CA GLU A 495 8.65 24.10 30.14
C GLU A 495 8.48 23.05 31.25
N ASP A 496 8.79 23.42 32.50
CA ASP A 496 8.82 22.49 33.64
C ASP A 496 7.51 21.73 33.87
N CYS A 497 6.38 22.26 33.40
CA CYS A 497 5.07 21.61 33.49
C CYS A 497 4.79 20.59 32.34
N GLU A 498 5.66 20.50 31.30
CA GLU A 498 5.44 19.62 30.18
C GLU A 498 5.77 18.16 30.53
N ASP A 499 4.82 17.27 30.21
CA ASP A 499 5.01 15.85 30.38
C ASP A 499 5.94 15.24 29.29
N GLU A 500 6.30 13.97 29.48
CA GLU A 500 7.16 13.24 28.54
C GLU A 500 6.49 13.08 27.18
N HIS A 501 5.17 12.89 27.15
CA HIS A 501 4.42 12.71 25.89
C HIS A 501 4.49 13.98 25.02
N THR A 502 4.32 15.14 25.60
CA THR A 502 4.41 16.44 24.92
C THR A 502 5.81 16.65 24.32
N ARG A 503 6.87 16.36 25.10
CA ARG A 503 8.25 16.46 24.63
C ARG A 503 8.54 15.50 23.46
N LEU A 504 8.09 14.25 23.54
CA LEU A 504 8.24 13.26 22.48
C LEU A 504 7.46 13.65 21.22
N THR A 505 6.25 14.19 21.37
CA THR A 505 5.43 14.69 20.25
C THR A 505 6.17 15.81 19.53
N ARG A 506 6.73 16.76 20.27
CA ARG A 506 7.53 17.84 19.68
C ARG A 506 8.77 17.34 18.95
N LEU A 507 9.46 16.31 19.46
CA LEU A 507 10.56 15.68 18.72
C LEU A 507 10.08 15.08 17.38
N THR A 508 8.90 14.46 17.34
CA THR A 508 8.37 13.95 16.07
C THR A 508 7.95 15.06 15.10
N GLU A 509 7.60 16.23 15.59
CA GLU A 509 7.32 17.41 14.75
C GLU A 509 8.61 18.02 14.19
N ILE A 510 9.65 18.19 15.02
CA ILE A 510 10.98 18.71 14.60
C ILE A 510 11.62 17.79 13.56
N PHE A 511 11.58 16.48 13.79
CA PHE A 511 12.16 15.47 12.91
C PHE A 511 11.11 14.81 11.99
N GLY A 512 10.09 15.56 11.60
CA GLY A 512 9.01 15.13 10.72
C GLY A 512 9.32 15.37 9.24
N ASP A 513 8.76 16.43 8.66
CA ASP A 513 8.89 16.71 7.23
C ASP A 513 10.07 17.64 6.89
N ASP A 514 10.30 18.67 7.71
CA ASP A 514 11.39 19.63 7.54
C ASP A 514 12.55 19.24 8.47
N LEU A 515 13.43 18.38 7.98
CA LEU A 515 14.54 17.84 8.77
C LEU A 515 15.65 18.89 8.96
N PRO A 516 16.26 18.98 10.16
CA PRO A 516 17.44 19.82 10.38
C PRO A 516 18.61 19.42 9.45
N GLU A 517 19.41 20.40 9.04
CA GLU A 517 20.54 20.20 8.09
C GLU A 517 21.58 19.19 8.60
N ASP A 518 21.78 19.12 9.91
CA ASP A 518 22.71 18.22 10.59
C ASP A 518 22.11 16.85 10.92
N TYR A 519 20.85 16.61 10.53
CA TYR A 519 20.16 15.35 10.75
C TYR A 519 20.41 14.35 9.63
N HIS A 520 21.00 13.21 9.95
CA HIS A 520 21.36 12.18 8.99
C HIS A 520 20.39 10.99 8.93
N GLY A 521 19.29 11.07 9.67
CA GLY A 521 18.23 10.07 9.68
C GLY A 521 17.12 10.37 8.66
N ARG A 522 16.16 9.47 8.58
CA ARG A 522 14.86 9.72 7.96
C ARG A 522 13.92 10.39 8.96
N SER A 523 12.78 10.92 8.49
CA SER A 523 11.73 11.40 9.38
C SER A 523 11.41 10.37 10.47
N VAL A 524 11.23 10.84 11.71
CA VAL A 524 10.84 9.98 12.84
C VAL A 524 9.47 9.36 12.55
N ALA A 525 9.40 8.03 12.66
CA ALA A 525 8.25 7.25 12.25
C ALA A 525 7.98 6.08 13.21
N PRO A 526 6.84 5.38 13.07
CA PRO A 526 6.60 4.15 13.81
C PRO A 526 7.78 3.18 13.70
N SER A 527 8.09 2.48 14.76
CA SER A 527 9.25 1.62 15.02
C SER A 527 10.52 2.34 15.50
N ASP A 528 10.61 3.64 15.46
CA ASP A 528 11.78 4.33 16.00
C ASP A 528 11.77 4.34 17.53
N VAL A 529 12.96 4.42 18.13
CA VAL A 529 13.12 4.51 19.58
C VAL A 529 13.69 5.89 19.91
N LEU A 530 12.99 6.63 20.77
CA LEU A 530 13.41 7.91 21.29
C LEU A 530 13.92 7.72 22.73
N GLU A 531 15.12 8.18 23.03
CA GLU A 531 15.69 8.23 24.36
C GLU A 531 15.59 9.64 24.91
N LEU A 532 14.98 9.79 26.08
CA LEU A 532 15.09 10.99 26.92
C LEU A 532 16.03 10.66 28.08
N TYR A 533 17.07 11.47 28.27
CA TYR A 533 18.05 11.15 29.30
C TYR A 533 18.60 12.39 30.03
N THR A 534 19.03 12.15 31.26
CA THR A 534 19.78 13.09 32.12
C THR A 534 21.10 12.43 32.53
N ALA A 535 21.84 13.04 33.44
CA ALA A 535 23.04 12.42 34.02
C ALA A 535 22.73 11.13 34.80
N THR A 536 21.53 11.01 35.38
CA THR A 536 21.15 9.97 36.32
C THR A 536 20.06 9.03 35.82
N GLU A 537 19.28 9.45 34.84
CA GLU A 537 18.10 8.70 34.38
C GLU A 537 18.09 8.58 32.85
N ARG A 538 17.60 7.44 32.34
CA ARG A 538 17.39 7.18 30.92
C ARG A 538 16.05 6.49 30.73
N LYS A 539 15.24 7.02 29.79
CA LYS A 539 13.95 6.46 29.40
C LYS A 539 13.90 6.27 27.90
N TYR A 540 13.37 5.14 27.47
CA TYR A 540 13.27 4.78 26.05
C TYR A 540 11.81 4.61 25.68
N PHE A 541 11.43 5.16 24.52
CA PHE A 541 10.06 5.17 24.03
C PHE A 541 10.03 4.68 22.58
N TYR A 542 9.25 3.64 22.34
CA TYR A 542 8.97 3.16 20.98
C TYR A 542 7.89 4.03 20.36
N ARG A 543 8.16 4.57 19.19
CA ARG A 543 7.18 5.35 18.42
C ARG A 543 6.14 4.39 17.83
N ASP A 544 4.89 4.53 18.22
CA ASP A 544 3.74 3.80 17.68
C ASP A 544 3.01 4.66 16.63
N GLU A 545 1.98 4.10 15.98
CA GLU A 545 1.14 4.84 15.03
C GLU A 545 0.44 6.05 15.70
N ASN A 546 0.03 5.89 16.96
CA ASN A 546 -0.74 6.89 17.71
C ASN A 546 -0.12 7.26 19.06
N GLY A 547 1.20 7.37 19.14
CA GLY A 547 1.85 7.79 20.38
C GLY A 547 3.16 7.07 20.67
N PHE A 548 3.46 6.88 21.95
CA PHE A 548 4.74 6.36 22.42
C PHE A 548 4.51 5.30 23.49
N TRP A 549 5.28 4.21 23.42
CA TRP A 549 5.26 3.14 24.40
C TRP A 549 6.59 3.09 25.13
N PRO A 550 6.62 3.18 26.47
CA PRO A 550 7.82 2.92 27.25
C PRO A 550 8.36 1.54 26.97
N VAL A 551 9.65 1.40 26.68
CA VAL A 551 10.29 0.14 26.34
C VAL A 551 11.64 -0.02 27.02
N LYS A 552 12.10 -1.28 27.16
CA LYS A 552 13.50 -1.56 27.46
C LYS A 552 14.30 -1.52 26.15
N PHE A 553 15.46 -0.86 26.19
CA PHE A 553 16.35 -0.76 25.04
C PHE A 553 17.80 -0.78 25.50
N SER A 554 18.68 -1.46 24.76
CA SER A 554 20.10 -1.60 25.06
C SER A 554 20.95 -0.81 24.06
N PRO A 555 21.19 0.49 24.25
CA PRO A 555 21.80 1.36 23.24
C PRO A 555 23.20 0.95 22.84
N MET A 556 23.93 0.20 23.70
CA MET A 556 25.27 -0.31 23.40
C MET A 556 25.31 -1.33 22.26
N LEU A 557 24.16 -1.95 21.94
CA LEU A 557 24.00 -2.89 20.83
C LEU A 557 23.56 -2.22 19.53
N ALA A 558 23.15 -0.97 19.60
CA ALA A 558 22.78 -0.20 18.41
C ALA A 558 24.03 0.22 17.63
N LYS A 559 23.88 0.31 16.30
CA LYS A 559 24.96 0.79 15.44
C LYS A 559 25.23 2.28 15.71
N PRO A 560 26.49 2.73 15.73
CA PRO A 560 26.81 4.14 15.94
C PRO A 560 26.38 5.02 14.76
N ILE A 561 26.37 6.34 14.98
CA ILE A 561 26.18 7.33 13.90
C ILE A 561 27.27 7.09 12.85
N THR A 562 26.88 6.91 11.61
CA THR A 562 27.81 6.98 10.46
C THR A 562 27.86 8.44 10.01
N LYS A 563 29.04 9.05 10.14
CA LYS A 563 29.32 10.38 9.58
C LYS A 563 29.31 10.35 8.07
#